data_b6ab8079587077795433cb60f72810b8
#
_entry.id   b6ab8079587077795433cb60f72810b8
#
_cell.length_a   1.000
_cell.length_b   1.000
_cell.length_c   1.000
_cell.angle_alpha   90.00
_cell.angle_beta   90.00
_cell.angle_gamma   90.00
#
_symmetry.space_group_name_H-M   'P 1'
#
loop_
_entity.id
_entity.type
_entity.pdbx_description
1 polymer ?
#
loop_
_entity_poly.entity_id
_entity_poly.type
_entity_poly.pdbx_seq_one_letter_code
_entity_poly.pdbx_strand_id
1 'polypeptide(L)'
;HDLEFAVKHVSPQKEIGYIGTVNQEACKQLLIKCYLVVGEYQKAEQLATDLINNHGLALMNAPFGTNVSSGNPETWPVERNVIWDLHRGVNITDASNTEMIMPILNYYAEGFISYPQMRAMCVHWSNGIIRDPHNLGSPTYNYARTAGEYDAKLDWVRAMGRGIGCFRTSYHYNQTIWNYDGETDWQDMRHNREIGNWMEMTDLKY
;
A
#
# COMPACT_ATOMS: atom_id res chain seq x y z
N HIS A 1 -13.80 5.07 -28.07
CA HIS A 1 -13.72 4.05 -29.13
C HIS A 1 -12.64 3.00 -28.83
N ASP A 2 -11.40 3.39 -28.58
CA ASP A 2 -10.30 2.41 -28.42
C ASP A 2 -10.48 1.54 -27.18
N LEU A 3 -10.87 2.13 -26.05
CA LEU A 3 -11.13 1.38 -24.81
C LEU A 3 -12.40 0.53 -24.91
N GLU A 4 -13.43 0.99 -25.58
CA GLU A 4 -14.64 0.19 -25.84
C GLU A 4 -14.33 -1.02 -26.74
N PHE A 5 -13.42 -0.85 -27.69
CA PHE A 5 -12.88 -1.95 -28.48
C PHE A 5 -12.06 -2.90 -27.59
N ALA A 6 -11.15 -2.37 -26.79
CA ALA A 6 -10.29 -3.16 -25.92
C ALA A 6 -11.11 -4.03 -24.93
N VAL A 7 -12.14 -3.47 -24.29
CA VAL A 7 -13.02 -4.21 -23.38
C VAL A 7 -13.68 -5.41 -24.06
N LYS A 8 -13.93 -5.36 -25.36
CA LYS A 8 -14.55 -6.46 -26.13
C LYS A 8 -13.58 -7.53 -26.59
N HIS A 9 -12.29 -7.20 -26.70
CA HIS A 9 -11.31 -8.06 -27.37
C HIS A 9 -10.17 -8.51 -26.47
N VAL A 10 -9.94 -7.84 -25.35
CA VAL A 10 -8.91 -8.25 -24.36
C VAL A 10 -9.50 -9.30 -23.45
N SER A 11 -8.79 -10.39 -23.22
CA SER A 11 -9.22 -11.46 -22.34
C SER A 11 -9.26 -11.04 -20.87
N PRO A 12 -10.18 -11.60 -20.08
CA PRO A 12 -10.19 -11.39 -18.62
C PRO A 12 -8.95 -12.05 -17.97
N GLN A 13 -8.55 -11.53 -16.80
CA GLN A 13 -7.36 -11.98 -16.06
C GLN A 13 -7.34 -13.50 -15.85
N LYS A 14 -8.50 -14.11 -15.56
CA LYS A 14 -8.61 -15.56 -15.34
C LYS A 14 -8.23 -16.43 -16.55
N GLU A 15 -8.23 -15.85 -17.75
CA GLU A 15 -7.84 -16.54 -18.99
C GLU A 15 -6.40 -16.21 -19.41
N ILE A 16 -5.76 -15.23 -18.74
CA ILE A 16 -4.39 -14.82 -19.00
C ILE A 16 -3.47 -15.50 -18.00
N GLY A 17 -2.48 -16.24 -18.50
CA GLY A 17 -1.54 -16.99 -17.65
C GLY A 17 -0.52 -16.14 -16.89
N TYR A 18 -0.52 -14.82 -17.08
CA TYR A 18 0.48 -13.91 -16.49
C TYR A 18 -0.20 -12.75 -15.77
N ILE A 19 0.19 -12.54 -14.52
CA ILE A 19 -0.22 -11.37 -13.74
C ILE A 19 0.66 -10.18 -14.14
N GLY A 20 0.03 -9.00 -14.29
CA GLY A 20 0.71 -7.80 -14.76
C GLY A 20 0.58 -7.52 -16.26
N THR A 21 -0.03 -8.43 -17.01
CA THR A 21 -0.43 -8.20 -18.39
C THR A 21 -1.73 -7.40 -18.45
N VAL A 22 -1.89 -6.58 -19.48
CA VAL A 22 -3.15 -5.86 -19.70
C VAL A 22 -4.29 -6.86 -19.85
N ASN A 23 -5.30 -6.72 -19.01
CA ASN A 23 -6.48 -7.57 -18.94
C ASN A 23 -7.77 -6.77 -19.17
N GLN A 24 -8.85 -7.47 -19.35
CA GLN A 24 -10.17 -6.87 -19.59
C GLN A 24 -10.62 -5.98 -18.41
N GLU A 25 -10.34 -6.40 -17.20
CA GLU A 25 -10.69 -5.68 -15.97
C GLU A 25 -9.99 -4.32 -15.91
N ALA A 26 -8.73 -4.25 -16.27
CA ALA A 26 -7.99 -2.99 -16.36
C ALA A 26 -8.54 -2.07 -17.45
N CYS A 27 -8.90 -2.62 -18.61
CA CYS A 27 -9.54 -1.87 -19.68
C CYS A 27 -10.90 -1.31 -19.24
N LYS A 28 -11.73 -2.10 -18.55
CA LYS A 28 -13.00 -1.66 -17.98
C LYS A 28 -12.80 -0.55 -16.94
N GLN A 29 -11.87 -0.73 -16.02
CA GLN A 29 -11.58 0.26 -15.00
C GLN A 29 -11.14 1.61 -15.59
N LEU A 30 -10.30 1.58 -16.62
CA LEU A 30 -9.88 2.80 -17.30
C LEU A 30 -11.04 3.44 -18.09
N LEU A 31 -11.88 2.64 -18.73
CA LEU A 31 -13.07 3.12 -19.46
C LEU A 31 -14.09 3.76 -18.50
N ILE A 32 -14.29 3.19 -17.31
CA ILE A 32 -15.13 3.80 -16.26
C ILE A 32 -14.63 5.21 -15.94
N LYS A 33 -13.33 5.38 -15.73
CA LYS A 33 -12.74 6.72 -15.48
C LYS A 33 -12.99 7.67 -16.64
N CYS A 34 -12.86 7.21 -17.87
CA CYS A 34 -13.18 8.02 -19.05
C CYS A 34 -14.64 8.43 -19.10
N TYR A 35 -15.57 7.52 -18.83
CA TYR A 35 -17.00 7.82 -18.80
C TYR A 35 -17.35 8.84 -17.70
N LEU A 36 -16.74 8.74 -16.53
CA LEU A 36 -16.93 9.73 -15.47
C LEU A 36 -16.45 11.13 -15.90
N VAL A 37 -15.31 11.22 -16.58
CA VAL A 37 -14.75 12.50 -17.06
C VAL A 37 -15.66 13.16 -18.13
N VAL A 38 -16.27 12.35 -19.01
CA VAL A 38 -17.13 12.88 -20.07
C VAL A 38 -18.59 12.99 -19.67
N GLY A 39 -18.95 12.67 -18.41
CA GLY A 39 -20.32 12.80 -17.89
C GLY A 39 -21.26 11.66 -18.26
N GLU A 40 -20.77 10.55 -18.79
CA GLU A 40 -21.54 9.36 -19.13
C GLU A 40 -21.75 8.46 -17.90
N TYR A 41 -22.35 8.99 -16.85
CA TYR A 41 -22.43 8.36 -15.53
C TYR A 41 -23.13 7.01 -15.54
N GLN A 42 -24.20 6.85 -16.33
CA GLN A 42 -24.93 5.58 -16.44
C GLN A 42 -24.08 4.47 -17.03
N LYS A 43 -23.27 4.78 -18.04
CA LYS A 43 -22.34 3.80 -18.61
C LYS A 43 -21.22 3.44 -17.64
N ALA A 44 -20.73 4.43 -16.89
CA ALA A 44 -19.74 4.20 -15.84
C ALA A 44 -20.29 3.27 -14.75
N GLU A 45 -21.50 3.51 -14.27
CA GLU A 45 -22.19 2.69 -13.27
C GLU A 45 -22.41 1.24 -13.75
N GLN A 46 -22.94 1.07 -14.94
CA GLN A 46 -23.17 -0.26 -15.52
C GLN A 46 -21.88 -1.07 -15.63
N LEU A 47 -20.82 -0.44 -16.12
CA LEU A 47 -19.53 -1.10 -16.30
C LEU A 47 -18.83 -1.39 -14.97
N ALA A 48 -18.96 -0.50 -13.97
CA ALA A 48 -18.46 -0.72 -12.62
C ALA A 48 -19.20 -1.86 -11.92
N THR A 49 -20.52 -1.90 -12.06
CA THR A 49 -21.35 -2.98 -11.51
C THR A 49 -20.99 -4.33 -12.11
N ASP A 50 -20.77 -4.38 -13.42
CA ASP A 50 -20.29 -5.59 -14.09
C ASP A 50 -18.92 -6.03 -13.58
N LEU A 51 -17.98 -5.08 -13.43
CA LEU A 51 -16.64 -5.35 -12.92
C LEU A 51 -16.67 -5.93 -11.50
N ILE A 52 -17.50 -5.38 -10.62
CA ILE A 52 -17.66 -5.83 -9.24
C ILE A 52 -18.32 -7.22 -9.16
N ASN A 53 -19.40 -7.42 -9.91
CA ASN A 53 -20.25 -8.59 -9.72
C ASN A 53 -19.79 -9.82 -10.52
N ASN A 54 -19.11 -9.64 -11.66
CA ASN A 54 -18.90 -10.72 -12.62
C ASN A 54 -17.42 -11.12 -12.81
N HIS A 55 -16.47 -10.39 -12.20
CA HIS A 55 -15.04 -10.63 -12.39
C HIS A 55 -14.33 -11.23 -11.18
N GLY A 56 -15.06 -11.55 -10.10
CA GLY A 56 -14.50 -12.14 -8.88
C GLY A 56 -13.62 -11.17 -8.08
N LEU A 57 -13.74 -9.86 -8.34
CA LEU A 57 -13.03 -8.83 -7.59
C LEU A 57 -13.79 -8.51 -6.31
N ALA A 58 -13.04 -8.37 -5.22
CA ALA A 58 -13.57 -8.00 -3.93
C ALA A 58 -12.49 -7.31 -3.10
N LEU A 59 -12.90 -6.41 -2.21
CA LEU A 59 -11.98 -5.83 -1.25
C LEU A 59 -11.48 -6.91 -0.27
N MET A 60 -10.19 -6.89 -0.01
CA MET A 60 -9.59 -7.76 0.99
C MET A 60 -9.93 -7.26 2.39
N ASN A 61 -10.43 -8.13 3.24
CA ASN A 61 -10.87 -7.79 4.60
C ASN A 61 -10.19 -8.60 5.70
N ALA A 62 -9.28 -9.49 5.34
CA ALA A 62 -8.52 -10.32 6.26
C ALA A 62 -7.08 -10.52 5.75
N PRO A 63 -6.12 -10.80 6.62
CA PRO A 63 -4.76 -11.15 6.22
C PRO A 63 -4.73 -12.31 5.23
N PHE A 64 -3.85 -12.23 4.23
CA PHE A 64 -3.76 -13.21 3.15
C PHE A 64 -2.32 -13.39 2.65
N GLY A 65 -2.15 -14.33 1.73
CA GLY A 65 -0.87 -14.58 1.08
C GLY A 65 0.20 -15.12 2.02
N THR A 66 1.44 -15.00 1.59
CA THR A 66 2.58 -15.51 2.33
C THR A 66 3.32 -14.42 3.08
N ASN A 67 3.60 -14.68 4.33
CA ASN A 67 4.47 -13.84 5.15
C ASN A 67 5.94 -14.25 4.93
N VAL A 68 6.43 -14.11 3.71
CA VAL A 68 7.79 -14.53 3.30
C VAL A 68 8.77 -13.38 3.55
N SER A 69 8.80 -12.80 4.70
CA SER A 69 9.87 -11.85 4.97
C SER A 69 10.94 -12.46 5.85
N SER A 70 12.15 -11.97 5.71
CA SER A 70 13.28 -12.30 6.58
C SER A 70 13.10 -11.83 8.04
N GLY A 71 11.89 -11.49 8.44
CA GLY A 71 11.52 -11.06 9.76
C GLY A 71 10.11 -11.48 10.13
N ASN A 72 9.87 -11.64 11.41
CA ASN A 72 8.56 -11.94 11.94
C ASN A 72 7.80 -10.62 12.20
N PRO A 73 6.70 -10.31 11.48
CA PRO A 73 5.90 -9.11 11.70
C PRO A 73 5.36 -8.99 13.13
N GLU A 74 5.15 -10.10 13.82
CA GLU A 74 4.70 -10.10 15.21
C GLU A 74 5.69 -9.44 16.17
N THR A 75 6.94 -9.32 15.76
CA THR A 75 7.99 -8.65 16.53
C THR A 75 8.29 -7.24 16.06
N TRP A 76 7.59 -6.76 15.02
CA TRP A 76 7.81 -5.43 14.47
C TRP A 76 6.95 -4.36 15.16
N PRO A 77 7.24 -3.08 14.95
CA PRO A 77 6.40 -1.98 15.43
C PRO A 77 4.98 -1.97 14.88
N VAL A 78 4.75 -2.69 13.78
CA VAL A 78 3.45 -2.79 13.11
C VAL A 78 2.85 -4.17 13.30
N GLU A 79 1.56 -4.23 13.51
CA GLU A 79 0.81 -5.47 13.53
C GLU A 79 0.47 -5.92 12.10
N ARG A 80 0.59 -7.22 11.82
CA ARG A 80 0.19 -7.77 10.53
C ARG A 80 -1.31 -7.61 10.34
N ASN A 81 -1.68 -6.97 9.26
CA ASN A 81 -3.08 -6.74 8.89
C ASN A 81 -3.23 -6.78 7.36
N VAL A 82 -4.46 -6.68 6.88
CA VAL A 82 -4.75 -6.74 5.44
C VAL A 82 -4.07 -5.62 4.65
N ILE A 83 -3.96 -4.41 5.20
CA ILE A 83 -3.29 -3.28 4.53
C ILE A 83 -1.79 -3.59 4.35
N TRP A 84 -1.17 -4.17 5.38
CA TRP A 84 0.22 -4.60 5.29
C TRP A 84 0.40 -5.70 4.22
N ASP A 85 -0.49 -6.68 4.19
CA ASP A 85 -0.44 -7.77 3.20
C ASP A 85 -0.66 -7.27 1.76
N LEU A 86 -1.56 -6.32 1.53
CA LEU A 86 -1.80 -5.68 0.22
C LEU A 86 -0.56 -4.96 -0.34
N HIS A 87 0.31 -4.46 0.54
CA HIS A 87 1.52 -3.74 0.14
C HIS A 87 2.78 -4.62 0.07
N ARG A 88 2.64 -5.92 0.32
CA ARG A 88 3.75 -6.87 0.17
C ARG A 88 3.95 -7.28 -1.27
N GLY A 89 5.16 -7.06 -1.80
CA GLY A 89 5.48 -7.39 -3.19
C GLY A 89 5.16 -8.84 -3.58
N VAL A 90 5.38 -9.79 -2.67
CA VAL A 90 5.07 -11.21 -2.90
C VAL A 90 3.58 -11.51 -2.96
N ASN A 91 2.74 -10.71 -2.29
CA ASN A 91 1.29 -10.90 -2.26
C ASN A 91 0.57 -10.23 -3.44
N ILE A 92 1.26 -9.39 -4.20
CA ILE A 92 0.69 -8.74 -5.38
C ILE A 92 0.24 -9.78 -6.42
N THR A 93 1.01 -10.87 -6.55
CA THR A 93 0.73 -11.96 -7.49
C THR A 93 0.05 -13.17 -6.84
N ASP A 94 -0.32 -13.07 -5.58
CA ASP A 94 -1.01 -14.16 -4.89
C ASP A 94 -2.42 -14.33 -5.44
N ALA A 95 -2.79 -15.58 -5.75
CA ALA A 95 -4.11 -15.89 -6.33
C ALA A 95 -5.28 -15.57 -5.40
N SER A 96 -5.04 -15.45 -4.09
CA SER A 96 -6.06 -15.05 -3.12
C SER A 96 -6.28 -13.53 -3.07
N ASN A 97 -5.45 -12.73 -3.75
CA ASN A 97 -5.60 -11.28 -3.81
C ASN A 97 -6.69 -10.89 -4.80
N THR A 98 -7.91 -10.79 -4.32
CA THR A 98 -9.08 -10.42 -5.13
C THR A 98 -9.22 -8.91 -5.34
N GLU A 99 -8.44 -8.09 -4.66
CA GLU A 99 -8.49 -6.64 -4.80
C GLU A 99 -7.64 -6.13 -5.97
N MET A 100 -6.71 -6.95 -6.44
CA MET A 100 -5.77 -6.56 -7.49
C MET A 100 -6.38 -6.71 -8.88
N ILE A 101 -6.49 -5.62 -9.63
CA ILE A 101 -6.97 -5.61 -11.02
C ILE A 101 -5.81 -5.87 -11.99
N MET A 102 -4.78 -5.05 -11.94
CA MET A 102 -3.58 -5.20 -12.77
C MET A 102 -2.39 -4.56 -12.06
N PRO A 103 -1.47 -5.33 -11.52
CA PRO A 103 -0.28 -4.78 -10.89
C PRO A 103 0.78 -4.42 -11.94
N ILE A 104 1.53 -3.37 -11.66
CA ILE A 104 2.83 -3.14 -12.30
C ILE A 104 3.87 -3.82 -11.41
N LEU A 105 4.38 -4.94 -11.88
CA LEU A 105 5.34 -5.72 -11.13
C LEU A 105 6.69 -5.01 -11.06
N ASN A 106 7.19 -4.85 -9.86
CA ASN A 106 8.48 -4.25 -9.60
C ASN A 106 9.25 -5.13 -8.63
N TYR A 107 9.99 -6.06 -9.18
CA TYR A 107 10.70 -7.07 -8.43
C TYR A 107 12.20 -6.79 -8.45
N TYR A 108 12.80 -6.67 -7.28
CA TYR A 108 14.25 -6.51 -7.16
C TYR A 108 15.02 -7.68 -7.78
N ALA A 109 14.53 -8.90 -7.59
CA ALA A 109 15.15 -10.10 -8.10
C ALA A 109 15.17 -10.20 -9.64
N GLU A 110 14.24 -9.52 -10.31
CA GLU A 110 14.14 -9.50 -11.77
C GLU A 110 14.91 -8.32 -12.41
N GLY A 111 15.73 -7.64 -11.66
CA GLY A 111 16.50 -6.51 -12.14
C GLY A 111 15.69 -5.23 -12.38
N PHE A 112 14.41 -5.23 -12.06
CA PHE A 112 13.58 -4.03 -12.07
C PHE A 112 13.83 -3.23 -10.80
N ILE A 113 14.76 -2.32 -10.87
CA ILE A 113 15.01 -1.40 -9.77
C ILE A 113 14.11 -0.20 -9.96
N SER A 114 12.94 -0.22 -9.40
CA SER A 114 12.20 1.02 -9.14
C SER A 114 12.86 1.72 -7.98
N TYR A 115 13.85 2.34 -8.30
CA TYR A 115 14.61 3.15 -7.43
C TYR A 115 14.03 4.53 -7.55
N PRO A 116 14.07 5.40 -7.06
CA PRO A 116 14.10 6.24 -5.94
C PRO A 116 12.73 6.83 -5.55
N GLN A 117 11.68 6.76 -6.40
CA GLN A 117 10.44 7.48 -6.13
C GLN A 117 9.75 7.01 -4.84
N MET A 118 9.63 5.69 -4.64
CA MET A 118 9.05 5.17 -3.39
C MET A 118 9.87 5.56 -2.17
N ARG A 119 11.20 5.50 -2.27
CA ARG A 119 12.08 5.92 -1.19
C ARG A 119 12.02 7.43 -0.93
N ALA A 120 11.80 8.23 -1.96
CA ALA A 120 11.64 9.67 -1.83
C ALA A 120 10.40 10.05 -1.02
N MET A 121 9.33 9.24 -1.11
CA MET A 121 8.07 9.44 -0.39
C MET A 121 8.09 8.88 1.04
N CYS A 122 8.95 7.91 1.32
CA CYS A 122 9.02 7.31 2.65
C CYS A 122 9.86 8.16 3.61
N VAL A 123 9.47 8.16 4.87
CA VAL A 123 10.20 8.85 5.95
C VAL A 123 11.63 8.33 6.04
N HIS A 124 12.57 9.22 6.30
CA HIS A 124 13.97 8.87 6.51
C HIS A 124 14.20 8.39 7.94
N TRP A 125 13.70 7.21 8.26
CA TRP A 125 13.80 6.61 9.58
C TRP A 125 15.23 6.46 10.12
N SER A 126 16.23 6.40 9.25
CA SER A 126 17.64 6.32 9.63
C SER A 126 18.30 7.67 9.92
N ASN A 127 17.54 8.76 9.93
CA ASN A 127 18.08 10.07 10.26
C ASN A 127 18.35 10.15 11.78
N GLY A 128 19.58 10.41 12.17
CA GLY A 128 19.99 10.47 13.58
C GLY A 128 19.35 11.60 14.40
N ILE A 129 18.60 12.50 13.76
CA ILE A 129 17.85 13.58 14.43
C ILE A 129 16.50 13.07 14.94
N ILE A 130 15.92 12.08 14.28
CA ILE A 130 14.61 11.53 14.68
C ILE A 130 14.80 10.63 15.88
N ARG A 131 14.00 10.83 16.91
CA ARG A 131 13.98 10.04 18.14
C ARG A 131 12.65 9.32 18.28
N ASP A 132 12.67 8.16 18.92
CA ASP A 132 11.46 7.51 19.35
C ASP A 132 10.82 8.19 20.59
N PRO A 133 9.60 7.82 20.99
CA PRO A 133 8.94 8.39 22.16
C PRO A 133 9.76 8.24 23.46
N HIS A 134 10.61 7.24 23.53
CA HIS A 134 11.47 6.99 24.71
C HIS A 134 12.80 7.77 24.67
N ASN A 135 12.97 8.62 23.67
CA ASN A 135 14.20 9.40 23.45
C ASN A 135 15.44 8.55 23.15
N LEU A 136 15.23 7.30 22.80
CA LEU A 136 16.29 6.46 22.22
C LEU A 136 16.61 7.01 20.84
N GLY A 137 17.86 7.05 20.47
CA GLY A 137 18.30 7.60 19.19
C GLY A 137 17.54 6.97 18.07
N SER A 138 17.25 7.71 17.05
CA SER A 138 16.46 7.38 15.87
C SER A 138 15.74 6.02 15.96
N PRO A 139 14.46 5.88 15.70
CA PRO A 139 13.77 4.58 15.68
C PRO A 139 14.37 3.73 14.56
N THR A 140 15.67 3.56 14.60
CA THR A 140 16.44 2.97 13.54
C THR A 140 17.17 1.78 14.07
N TYR A 141 17.10 0.76 13.29
CA TYR A 141 17.91 -0.43 13.30
C TYR A 141 19.37 -0.22 13.77
N ASN A 142 20.00 0.91 13.40
CA ASN A 142 21.41 1.13 13.74
C ASN A 142 21.66 1.44 15.22
N TYR A 143 20.77 2.18 15.86
CA TYR A 143 20.97 2.55 17.26
C TYR A 143 20.75 1.37 18.19
N ALA A 144 19.63 0.70 18.04
CA ALA A 144 19.32 -0.48 18.86
C ALA A 144 20.38 -1.58 18.72
N ARG A 145 20.92 -1.75 17.52
CA ARG A 145 22.03 -2.69 17.28
C ARG A 145 23.35 -2.26 17.94
N THR A 146 23.66 -0.98 17.87
CA THR A 146 24.95 -0.47 18.39
C THR A 146 24.95 -0.42 19.92
N ALA A 147 23.80 -0.19 20.53
CA ALA A 147 23.64 -0.17 21.98
C ALA A 147 23.50 -1.56 22.62
N GLY A 148 23.37 -2.62 21.80
CA GLY A 148 23.13 -3.96 22.33
C GLY A 148 21.72 -4.20 22.86
N GLU A 149 20.84 -3.22 22.72
CA GLU A 149 19.46 -3.22 23.21
C GLU A 149 18.47 -3.31 22.06
N TYR A 150 18.74 -4.22 21.11
CA TYR A 150 17.88 -4.37 19.96
C TYR A 150 16.48 -4.85 20.36
N ASP A 151 15.50 -3.99 20.16
CA ASP A 151 14.08 -4.35 20.18
C ASP A 151 13.51 -4.26 18.76
N ALA A 152 13.06 -5.39 18.24
CA ALA A 152 12.48 -5.45 16.91
C ALA A 152 11.21 -4.60 16.78
N LYS A 153 10.50 -4.36 17.87
CA LYS A 153 9.31 -3.49 17.91
C LYS A 153 9.64 -2.01 17.70
N LEU A 154 10.90 -1.63 17.84
CA LEU A 154 11.39 -0.27 17.59
C LEU A 154 12.09 -0.14 16.24
N ASP A 155 12.14 -1.21 15.46
CA ASP A 155 12.83 -1.21 14.17
C ASP A 155 11.90 -0.77 13.02
N TRP A 156 11.63 0.51 12.96
CA TRP A 156 10.80 1.12 11.92
C TRP A 156 11.39 1.01 10.53
N VAL A 157 12.71 0.97 10.40
CA VAL A 157 13.36 0.76 9.10
C VAL A 157 13.06 -0.62 8.56
N ARG A 158 13.02 -1.62 9.42
CA ARG A 158 12.69 -2.98 9.03
C ARG A 158 11.21 -3.12 8.66
N ALA A 159 10.34 -2.48 9.43
CA ALA A 159 8.91 -2.53 9.20
C ALA A 159 8.46 -1.70 7.98
N MET A 160 8.94 -0.47 7.87
CA MET A 160 8.47 0.53 6.90
C MET A 160 9.45 0.76 5.74
N GLY A 161 10.64 0.20 5.80
CA GLY A 161 11.70 0.44 4.83
C GLY A 161 12.48 1.74 5.08
N ARG A 162 13.61 1.86 4.40
CA ARG A 162 14.49 3.04 4.49
C ARG A 162 14.07 4.10 3.46
N GLY A 163 13.42 5.15 3.93
CA GLY A 163 13.11 6.32 3.11
C GLY A 163 14.27 7.31 2.96
N ILE A 164 14.09 8.27 2.05
CA ILE A 164 14.96 9.45 1.86
C ILE A 164 14.28 10.73 2.38
N GLY A 165 12.93 10.73 2.43
CA GLY A 165 12.14 11.83 2.99
C GLY A 165 12.15 13.10 2.16
N CYS A 166 12.26 13.00 0.82
CA CYS A 166 12.26 14.17 -0.07
C CYS A 166 10.87 14.78 -0.23
N PHE A 167 9.82 13.96 -0.14
CA PHE A 167 8.44 14.38 -0.26
C PHE A 167 7.67 14.11 1.01
N ARG A 168 6.70 14.93 1.29
CA ARG A 168 5.78 14.77 2.42
C ARG A 168 4.36 14.98 1.93
N THR A 169 3.44 14.29 2.53
CA THR A 169 2.02 14.58 2.36
C THR A 169 1.71 15.97 2.91
N SER A 170 0.78 16.68 2.28
CA SER A 170 0.27 17.94 2.83
C SER A 170 -0.52 17.67 4.12
N TYR A 171 -0.71 18.69 4.93
CA TYR A 171 -1.54 18.60 6.15
C TYR A 171 -2.94 18.07 5.82
N HIS A 172 -3.49 18.47 4.69
CA HIS A 172 -4.80 17.99 4.23
C HIS A 172 -4.84 16.45 4.14
N TYR A 173 -3.90 15.85 3.43
CA TYR A 173 -3.83 14.39 3.27
C TYR A 173 -3.38 13.66 4.54
N ASN A 174 -2.66 14.36 5.40
CA ASN A 174 -2.15 13.74 6.62
C ASN A 174 -3.17 13.75 7.76
N GLN A 175 -4.01 14.77 7.83
CA GLN A 175 -4.92 15.00 8.94
C GLN A 175 -6.37 15.22 8.48
N THR A 176 -6.60 16.16 7.57
CA THR A 176 -7.96 16.67 7.31
C THR A 176 -8.88 15.63 6.68
N ILE A 177 -8.39 14.83 5.75
CA ILE A 177 -9.23 13.83 5.06
C ILE A 177 -9.71 12.69 5.98
N TRP A 178 -9.03 12.51 7.10
CA TRP A 178 -9.39 11.49 8.11
C TRP A 178 -10.39 12.01 9.14
N ASN A 179 -10.69 13.31 9.12
CA ASN A 179 -11.66 13.90 10.02
C ASN A 179 -13.04 13.91 9.36
N TYR A 180 -13.98 13.26 9.99
CA TYR A 180 -15.37 13.29 9.64
C TYR A 180 -16.17 13.89 10.80
N ASP A 181 -16.97 14.90 10.54
CA ASP A 181 -17.75 15.64 11.55
C ASP A 181 -16.93 16.14 12.77
N GLY A 182 -15.66 16.48 12.54
CA GLY A 182 -14.78 17.02 13.58
C GLY A 182 -14.04 15.96 14.39
N GLU A 183 -14.25 14.68 14.10
CA GLU A 183 -13.54 13.57 14.73
C GLU A 183 -12.68 12.81 13.73
N THR A 184 -11.55 12.29 14.19
CA THR A 184 -10.65 11.46 13.37
C THR A 184 -11.14 10.02 13.38
N ASP A 185 -11.30 9.44 12.20
CA ASP A 185 -11.62 8.02 12.07
C ASP A 185 -10.35 7.16 12.31
N TRP A 186 -10.19 6.72 13.54
CA TRP A 186 -9.12 5.81 13.95
C TRP A 186 -9.43 4.33 13.66
N GLN A 187 -10.64 4.01 13.21
CA GLN A 187 -11.01 2.63 12.87
C GLN A 187 -10.63 2.28 11.43
N ASP A 188 -10.41 3.28 10.57
CA ASP A 188 -9.88 3.02 9.24
C ASP A 188 -8.47 2.42 9.36
N MET A 189 -8.31 1.20 8.87
CA MET A 189 -7.04 0.47 8.97
C MET A 189 -5.89 1.17 8.26
N ARG A 190 -6.17 2.06 7.31
CA ARG A 190 -5.15 2.86 6.62
C ARG A 190 -4.60 3.98 7.50
N HIS A 191 -5.34 4.34 8.56
CA HIS A 191 -5.03 5.44 9.46
C HIS A 191 -5.18 5.01 10.93
N ASN A 192 -4.70 3.83 11.28
CA ASN A 192 -4.87 3.29 12.62
C ASN A 192 -3.53 3.22 13.35
N ARG A 193 -3.44 3.87 14.52
CA ARG A 193 -2.23 3.93 15.34
C ARG A 193 -1.97 2.63 16.11
N GLU A 194 -3.03 1.96 16.57
CA GLU A 194 -2.90 0.77 17.41
C GLU A 194 -2.27 -0.40 16.66
N ILE A 195 -2.61 -0.55 15.40
CA ILE A 195 -2.02 -1.58 14.54
C ILE A 195 -0.78 -1.09 13.77
N GLY A 196 -0.31 0.13 14.05
CA GLY A 196 0.93 0.67 13.49
C GLY A 196 0.86 1.13 12.03
N ASN A 197 -0.32 1.25 11.43
CA ASN A 197 -0.48 1.77 10.07
C ASN A 197 -0.41 3.30 9.98
N TRP A 198 -0.41 3.97 11.10
CA TRP A 198 -0.27 5.41 11.18
C TRP A 198 0.63 5.84 12.34
N MET A 199 1.46 6.86 12.07
CA MET A 199 2.30 7.48 13.08
C MET A 199 2.25 9.00 12.90
N GLU A 200 2.03 9.72 13.98
CA GLU A 200 2.06 11.18 13.99
C GLU A 200 3.45 11.71 14.33
N MET A 201 3.71 12.96 13.95
CA MET A 201 4.96 13.64 14.32
C MET A 201 5.11 13.79 15.83
N THR A 202 4.02 13.81 16.58
CA THR A 202 4.00 13.82 18.05
C THR A 202 4.49 12.52 18.67
N ASP A 203 4.46 11.43 17.92
CA ASP A 203 4.97 10.13 18.35
C ASP A 203 6.49 10.05 18.21
N LEU A 204 7.10 11.03 17.55
CA LEU A 204 8.52 11.12 17.32
C LEU A 204 9.11 12.33 18.09
N LYS A 205 10.31 12.19 18.54
CA LYS A 205 11.11 13.30 19.12
C LYS A 205 12.23 13.70 18.15
N TYR A 206 12.58 14.97 18.16
CA TYR A 206 13.67 15.54 17.39
C TYR A 206 14.82 15.94 18.27
#